data_953e3bd25b28f2fc7bb4285d046cdd84
#
_entry.id   953e3bd25b28f2fc7bb4285d046cdd84
#
_cell.length_a   1.000
_cell.length_b   1.000
_cell.length_c   1.000
_cell.angle_alpha   90.00
_cell.angle_beta   90.00
_cell.angle_gamma   90.00
#
_symmetry.space_group_name_H-M   'P 1'
#
loop_
_entity.id
_entity.type
_entity.pdbx_description
1 polymer ?
#
loop_
_entity_poly.entity_id
_entity_poly.type
_entity_poly.pdbx_seq_one_letter_code
_entity_poly.pdbx_strand_id
1 'polypeptide(L)'
;MFLWCNEDTPFIWGQIIRTLTNLPYPQKIRGDFDLYQDILPAIAFARFQQHLETHPSMNVSQLKKVMFAFAERFALPDVMDEVIDAPNWTDTLIEKLTIIYDKDIEAITRIPKTQLLLP
;
A
#
# COMPACT_ATOMS: atom_id res chain seq x y z
N MET A 1 13.13 -3.25 -13.86
CA MET A 1 12.20 -2.11 -13.66
C MET A 1 11.27 -2.47 -12.51
N PHE A 2 11.03 -1.54 -11.60
CA PHE A 2 10.07 -1.72 -10.51
C PHE A 2 8.81 -0.94 -10.80
N LEU A 3 7.66 -1.52 -10.49
CA LEU A 3 6.33 -0.95 -10.70
C LEU A 3 5.51 -1.17 -9.43
N TRP A 4 4.56 -0.29 -9.20
CA TRP A 4 3.54 -0.44 -8.17
C TRP A 4 2.29 0.37 -8.56
N CYS A 5 1.16 0.00 -7.99
CA CYS A 5 -0.06 0.76 -8.09
C CYS A 5 -0.02 1.91 -7.07
N ASN A 6 -0.40 3.11 -7.47
CA ASN A 6 -0.26 4.29 -6.60
C ASN A 6 -1.14 4.19 -5.35
N GLU A 7 -2.30 3.60 -5.47
CA GLU A 7 -3.25 3.33 -4.37
C GLU A 7 -2.67 2.42 -3.29
N ASP A 8 -1.74 1.55 -3.65
CA ASP A 8 -1.08 0.64 -2.70
C ASP A 8 0.05 1.30 -1.91
N THR A 9 0.47 2.50 -2.32
CA THR A 9 1.65 3.19 -1.79
C THR A 9 1.68 3.28 -0.27
N PRO A 10 0.58 3.60 0.46
CA PRO A 10 0.60 3.64 1.92
C PRO A 10 1.02 2.33 2.57
N PHE A 11 0.68 1.19 1.95
CA PHE A 11 0.98 -0.14 2.47
C PHE A 11 2.38 -0.64 2.10
N ILE A 12 2.93 -0.16 0.99
CA ILE A 12 4.21 -0.64 0.44
C ILE A 12 5.33 0.40 0.45
N TRP A 13 5.11 1.58 1.06
CA TRP A 13 6.08 2.67 1.07
C TRP A 13 7.46 2.26 1.57
N GLY A 14 7.52 1.57 2.70
CA GLY A 14 8.76 1.02 3.22
C GLY A 14 9.43 0.01 2.26
N GLN A 15 8.64 -0.79 1.53
CA GLN A 15 9.15 -1.71 0.51
C GLN A 15 9.72 -0.97 -0.70
N ILE A 16 9.06 0.10 -1.16
CA ILE A 16 9.55 0.96 -2.24
C ILE A 16 10.91 1.54 -1.87
N ILE A 17 11.01 2.17 -0.70
CA ILE A 17 12.28 2.74 -0.21
C ILE A 17 13.38 1.68 -0.19
N ARG A 18 13.12 0.50 0.38
CA ARG A 18 14.10 -0.60 0.46
C ARG A 18 14.56 -1.07 -0.91
N THR A 19 13.63 -1.19 -1.84
CA THR A 19 13.92 -1.62 -3.21
C THR A 19 14.81 -0.62 -3.94
N LEU A 20 14.50 0.68 -3.83
CA LEU A 20 15.25 1.75 -4.48
C LEU A 20 16.63 1.98 -3.85
N THR A 21 16.75 1.77 -2.55
CA THR A 21 18.01 2.00 -1.81
C THR A 21 18.83 0.73 -1.59
N ASN A 22 18.32 -0.42 -2.01
CA ASN A 22 18.91 -1.75 -1.77
C ASN A 22 19.18 -2.05 -0.27
N LEU A 23 18.31 -1.56 0.61
CA LEU A 23 18.40 -1.80 2.04
C LEU A 23 17.68 -3.09 2.43
N PRO A 24 18.37 -4.03 3.11
CA PRO A 24 17.74 -5.30 3.50
C PRO A 24 16.74 -5.11 4.65
N TYR A 25 15.72 -5.96 4.68
CA TYR A 25 14.89 -6.16 5.86
C TYR A 25 15.66 -7.01 6.89
N PRO A 26 15.57 -6.77 8.22
CA PRO A 26 14.65 -5.85 8.93
C PRO A 26 15.28 -4.50 9.32
N GLN A 27 16.29 -4.03 8.62
CA GLN A 27 16.91 -2.73 8.93
C GLN A 27 15.83 -1.63 9.02
N LYS A 28 15.81 -0.90 10.15
CA LYS A 28 14.85 0.19 10.34
C LYS A 28 15.17 1.34 9.41
N ILE A 29 14.12 1.88 8.78
CA ILE A 29 14.19 3.07 7.93
C ILE A 29 13.34 4.14 8.60
N ARG A 30 13.86 5.35 8.68
CA ARG A 30 13.07 6.50 9.16
C ARG A 30 12.01 6.83 8.11
N GLY A 31 10.76 6.95 8.53
CA GLY A 31 9.66 7.34 7.67
C GLY A 31 9.06 6.21 6.84
N ASP A 32 9.37 4.94 7.11
CA ASP A 32 8.81 3.79 6.37
C ASP A 32 7.29 3.60 6.56
N PHE A 33 6.70 4.27 7.55
CA PHE A 33 5.26 4.29 7.81
C PHE A 33 4.63 5.68 7.67
N ASP A 34 5.33 6.68 7.14
CA ASP A 34 4.81 8.05 7.06
C ASP A 34 3.50 8.11 6.27
N LEU A 35 3.43 7.47 5.11
CA LEU A 35 2.20 7.43 4.31
C LEU A 35 1.11 6.54 4.93
N TYR A 36 1.50 5.50 5.63
CA TYR A 36 0.54 4.65 6.34
C TYR A 36 -0.08 5.37 7.55
N GLN A 37 0.68 6.24 8.20
CA GLN A 37 0.18 7.09 9.27
C GLN A 37 -0.96 7.98 8.80
N ASP A 38 -0.90 8.50 7.57
CA ASP A 38 -1.89 9.44 7.04
C ASP A 38 -3.27 8.81 6.81
N ILE A 39 -3.34 7.49 6.66
CA ILE A 39 -4.62 6.78 6.47
C ILE A 39 -5.28 6.33 7.77
N LEU A 40 -4.62 6.50 8.91
CA LEU A 40 -5.12 6.07 10.22
C LEU A 40 -5.38 7.26 11.17
N PRO A 41 -6.40 7.17 12.04
CA PRO A 41 -6.47 8.05 13.20
C PRO A 41 -5.21 7.95 14.07
N ALA A 42 -4.76 9.06 14.64
CA ALA A 42 -3.54 9.10 15.45
C ALA A 42 -3.48 8.03 16.56
N ILE A 43 -4.63 7.77 17.21
CA ILE A 43 -4.71 6.75 18.28
C ILE A 43 -4.55 5.32 17.73
N ALA A 44 -5.04 5.06 16.52
CA ALA A 44 -4.88 3.75 15.87
C ALA A 44 -3.42 3.57 15.42
N PHE A 45 -2.79 4.59 14.88
CA PHE A 45 -1.38 4.54 14.51
C PHE A 45 -0.47 4.33 15.73
N ALA A 46 -0.74 4.99 16.86
CA ALA A 46 0.00 4.76 18.10
C ALA A 46 -0.12 3.29 18.56
N ARG A 47 -1.31 2.69 18.47
CA ARG A 47 -1.51 1.26 18.79
C ARG A 47 -0.77 0.35 17.80
N PHE A 48 -0.73 0.71 16.53
CA PHE A 48 0.04 -0.01 15.52
C PHE A 48 1.54 0.01 15.87
N GLN A 49 2.09 1.18 16.19
CA GLN A 49 3.50 1.30 16.61
C GLN A 49 3.80 0.47 17.86
N GLN A 50 2.93 0.51 18.87
CA GLN A 50 3.07 -0.32 20.07
C GLN A 50 3.04 -1.82 19.72
N HIS A 51 2.20 -2.22 18.77
CA HIS A 51 2.17 -3.61 18.31
C HIS A 51 3.50 -4.03 17.68
N LEU A 52 4.11 -3.17 16.86
CA LEU A 52 5.43 -3.43 16.29
C LEU A 52 6.52 -3.56 17.35
N GLU A 53 6.51 -2.71 18.38
CA GLU A 53 7.48 -2.75 19.46
C GLU A 53 7.37 -4.04 20.28
N THR A 54 6.16 -4.53 20.51
CA THR A 54 5.92 -5.78 21.26
C THR A 54 6.16 -7.04 20.42
N HIS A 55 6.27 -6.93 19.11
CA HIS A 55 6.50 -8.04 18.18
C HIS A 55 7.69 -7.77 17.23
N PRO A 56 8.92 -7.60 17.79
CA PRO A 56 10.08 -7.18 17.00
C PRO A 56 10.56 -8.22 15.98
N SER A 57 10.10 -9.46 16.09
CA SER A 57 10.51 -10.56 15.21
C SER A 57 9.56 -10.82 14.05
N MET A 58 8.58 -9.94 13.81
CA MET A 58 7.68 -10.08 12.66
C MET A 58 8.46 -10.04 11.34
N ASN A 59 8.11 -10.97 10.45
CA ASN A 59 8.57 -10.92 9.07
C ASN A 59 7.69 -9.99 8.21
N VAL A 60 8.11 -9.74 6.96
CA VAL A 60 7.39 -8.84 6.02
C VAL A 60 5.94 -9.27 5.81
N SER A 61 5.67 -10.57 5.65
CA SER A 61 4.31 -11.07 5.45
C SER A 61 3.41 -10.84 6.66
N GLN A 62 3.96 -11.01 7.86
CA GLN A 62 3.22 -10.73 9.09
C GLN A 62 2.96 -9.24 9.26
N LEU A 63 3.95 -8.38 8.96
CA LEU A 63 3.79 -6.94 8.99
C LEU A 63 2.68 -6.48 8.05
N LYS A 64 2.65 -6.97 6.81
CA LYS A 64 1.58 -6.66 5.85
C LYS A 64 0.20 -7.04 6.38
N LYS A 65 0.04 -8.23 6.93
CA LYS A 65 -1.22 -8.68 7.54
C LYS A 65 -1.68 -7.77 8.68
N VAL A 66 -0.75 -7.32 9.51
CA VAL A 66 -1.05 -6.39 10.60
C VAL A 66 -1.47 -5.02 10.06
N MET A 67 -0.77 -4.49 9.05
CA MET A 67 -1.13 -3.24 8.39
C MET A 67 -2.54 -3.32 7.80
N PHE A 68 -2.87 -4.38 7.06
CA PHE A 68 -4.21 -4.56 6.51
C PHE A 68 -5.28 -4.64 7.59
N ALA A 69 -5.05 -5.41 8.67
CA ALA A 69 -6.01 -5.55 9.76
C ALA A 69 -6.27 -4.22 10.50
N PHE A 70 -5.25 -3.39 10.67
CA PHE A 70 -5.41 -2.05 11.25
C PHE A 70 -6.14 -1.10 10.31
N ALA A 71 -5.82 -1.13 9.01
CA ALA A 71 -6.48 -0.30 8.02
C ALA A 71 -7.97 -0.69 7.88
N GLU A 72 -8.28 -1.97 7.74
CA GLU A 72 -9.66 -2.47 7.64
C GLU A 72 -10.52 -2.02 8.82
N ARG A 73 -9.92 -1.96 10.02
CA ARG A 73 -10.66 -1.63 11.24
C ARG A 73 -10.73 -0.14 11.54
N PHE A 74 -9.71 0.63 11.17
CA PHE A 74 -9.51 1.99 11.68
C PHE A 74 -9.24 3.03 10.60
N ALA A 75 -9.08 2.65 9.29
CA ALA A 75 -8.79 3.62 8.26
C ALA A 75 -9.83 4.73 8.19
N LEU A 76 -9.36 5.94 7.92
CA LEU A 76 -10.22 7.11 7.74
C LEU A 76 -11.03 6.95 6.45
N PRO A 77 -12.36 6.95 6.49
CA PRO A 77 -13.20 6.70 5.31
C PRO A 77 -12.91 7.69 4.18
N ASP A 78 -12.75 8.97 4.52
CA ASP A 78 -12.53 10.06 3.55
C ASP A 78 -11.17 9.94 2.81
N VAL A 79 -10.25 9.13 3.31
CA VAL A 79 -8.94 8.92 2.70
C VAL A 79 -8.92 7.67 1.82
N MET A 80 -9.74 6.67 2.17
CA MET A 80 -9.83 5.40 1.45
C MET A 80 -10.86 5.43 0.32
N ASP A 81 -11.91 6.21 0.48
CA ASP A 81 -13.02 6.34 -0.46
C ASP A 81 -13.08 7.77 -1.03
N GLU A 82 -12.12 8.16 -1.85
CA GLU A 82 -12.27 9.35 -2.68
C GLU A 82 -13.40 9.09 -3.69
N VAL A 83 -14.61 9.54 -3.35
CA VAL A 83 -15.70 9.63 -4.32
C VAL A 83 -15.34 10.73 -5.30
N ILE A 84 -14.73 10.36 -6.41
CA ILE A 84 -14.50 11.28 -7.52
C ILE A 84 -15.86 11.54 -8.19
N ASP A 85 -16.54 12.59 -7.76
CA ASP A 85 -17.72 13.09 -8.47
C ASP A 85 -17.28 13.82 -9.76
N ALA A 86 -16.84 13.03 -10.74
CA ALA A 86 -16.45 13.55 -12.04
C ALA A 86 -17.65 13.49 -13.00
N PRO A 87 -18.08 14.64 -13.58
CA PRO A 87 -19.13 14.64 -14.59
C PRO A 87 -18.79 13.65 -15.71
N ASN A 88 -19.73 12.79 -16.07
CA ASN A 88 -19.62 11.75 -17.10
C ASN A 88 -18.89 10.45 -16.68
N TRP A 89 -18.46 10.29 -15.44
CA TRP A 89 -17.99 9.00 -14.94
C TRP A 89 -19.18 8.16 -14.51
N THR A 90 -19.58 7.23 -15.34
CA THR A 90 -20.65 6.27 -15.03
C THR A 90 -20.07 4.97 -14.51
N ASP A 91 -20.84 4.22 -13.72
CA ASP A 91 -20.40 2.90 -13.20
C ASP A 91 -19.93 1.98 -14.34
N THR A 92 -20.64 2.01 -15.48
CA THR A 92 -20.25 1.23 -16.68
C THR A 92 -18.89 1.67 -17.25
N LEU A 93 -18.57 2.96 -17.21
CA LEU A 93 -17.26 3.45 -17.65
C LEU A 93 -16.18 3.04 -16.68
N ILE A 94 -16.42 3.18 -15.38
CA ILE A 94 -15.50 2.77 -14.31
C ILE A 94 -15.18 1.27 -14.44
N GLU A 95 -16.19 0.42 -14.59
CA GLU A 95 -16.02 -1.02 -14.77
C GLU A 95 -15.15 -1.34 -16.00
N LYS A 96 -15.41 -0.69 -17.14
CA LYS A 96 -14.59 -0.87 -18.36
C LYS A 96 -13.15 -0.45 -18.16
N LEU A 97 -12.92 0.70 -17.51
CA LEU A 97 -11.56 1.19 -17.23
C LEU A 97 -10.82 0.27 -16.25
N THR A 98 -11.50 -0.27 -15.25
CA THR A 98 -10.92 -1.24 -14.33
C THR A 98 -10.46 -2.50 -15.07
N ILE A 99 -11.28 -3.04 -15.98
CA ILE A 99 -10.91 -4.20 -16.79
C ILE A 99 -9.69 -3.91 -17.68
N ILE A 100 -9.61 -2.70 -18.26
CA ILE A 100 -8.45 -2.29 -19.07
C ILE A 100 -7.21 -2.18 -18.19
N TYR A 101 -7.32 -1.52 -17.04
CA TYR A 101 -6.23 -1.36 -16.07
C TYR A 101 -5.66 -2.70 -15.62
N ASP A 102 -6.52 -3.66 -15.24
CA ASP A 102 -6.08 -5.00 -14.82
C ASP A 102 -5.32 -5.73 -15.93
N LYS A 103 -5.79 -5.62 -17.18
CA LYS A 103 -5.11 -6.20 -18.35
C LYS A 103 -3.76 -5.54 -18.60
N ASP A 104 -3.67 -4.22 -18.44
CA ASP A 104 -2.43 -3.49 -18.62
C ASP A 104 -1.40 -3.88 -17.54
N ILE A 105 -1.81 -4.00 -16.27
CA ILE A 105 -0.97 -4.51 -15.19
C ILE A 105 -0.46 -5.92 -15.51
N GLU A 106 -1.34 -6.82 -15.96
CA GLU A 106 -0.94 -8.17 -16.36
C GLU A 106 0.05 -8.16 -17.54
N ALA A 107 -0.18 -7.32 -18.54
CA ALA A 107 0.73 -7.21 -19.68
C ALA A 107 2.11 -6.65 -19.28
N ILE A 108 2.15 -5.63 -18.42
CA ILE A 108 3.38 -5.02 -17.93
C ILE A 108 4.20 -6.00 -17.09
N THR A 109 3.56 -6.83 -16.25
CA THR A 109 4.26 -7.83 -15.43
C THR A 109 4.94 -8.91 -16.26
N ARG A 110 4.53 -9.11 -17.53
CA ARG A 110 5.15 -10.05 -18.46
C ARG A 110 6.41 -9.49 -19.15
N ILE A 111 6.69 -8.19 -18.99
CA ILE A 111 7.90 -7.59 -19.55
C ILE A 111 9.13 -8.11 -18.82
N PRO A 112 10.17 -8.63 -19.52
CA PRO A 112 11.35 -9.15 -18.88
C PRO A 112 12.04 -8.14 -17.97
N LYS A 113 12.51 -8.58 -16.80
CA LYS A 113 13.16 -7.77 -15.76
C LYS A 113 12.23 -6.72 -15.11
N THR A 114 10.93 -6.92 -15.19
CA THR A 114 9.94 -6.12 -14.47
C THR A 114 9.52 -6.85 -13.19
N GLN A 115 9.45 -6.11 -12.09
CA GLN A 115 8.96 -6.60 -10.80
C GLN A 115 7.85 -5.67 -10.32
N LEU A 116 6.66 -6.22 -10.09
CA LEU A 116 5.56 -5.53 -9.47
C LEU A 116 5.66 -5.65 -7.95
N LEU A 117 5.66 -4.51 -7.26
CA LEU A 117 5.60 -4.45 -5.80
C LEU A 117 4.13 -4.45 -5.40
N LEU A 118 3.74 -5.41 -4.57
CA LEU A 118 2.38 -5.61 -4.09
C LEU A 118 2.31 -5.44 -2.57
N PRO A 119 1.17 -4.94 -2.05
CA PRO A 119 0.91 -4.89 -0.61
C PRO A 119 0.82 -6.26 0.05
#